data_9fffef3ba9bf63f352a275670a41436b
#
_entry.id   9fffef3ba9bf63f352a275670a41436b
#
_cell.length_a   1.000
_cell.length_b   1.000
_cell.length_c   1.000
_cell.angle_alpha   90.00
_cell.angle_beta   90.00
_cell.angle_gamma   90.00
#
_symmetry.space_group_name_H-M   'P 1'
#
loop_
_entity.id
_entity.type
_entity.pdbx_description
1 polymer ?
#
loop_
_entity_poly.entity_id
_entity_poly.type
_entity_poly.pdbx_seq_one_letter_code
_entity_poly.pdbx_strand_id
1 'polypeptide(L)'
;MTLRHALFISLVFISTACFGAETKKSSPEDFIRALYRFHQPGKDTPDWFADKQTLSKYFDKELTALFIKNYECEKREQGVGNLDFDPIYDAQDFEKETTNLRIAPAPDEPDLFNVTFTNLGTRTLVYRLTNTPSGWRISDIKYPEELSPKGNIVT
;
A
#
# COMPACT_ATOMS: atom_id res chain seq x y z
N MET A 1 46.45 36.49 -59.08
CA MET A 1 45.88 37.08 -57.84
C MET A 1 44.71 36.19 -57.45
N THR A 2 44.98 35.18 -56.62
CA THR A 2 44.04 34.10 -56.27
C THR A 2 43.56 34.30 -54.85
N LEU A 3 42.28 34.63 -54.71
CA LEU A 3 41.59 34.85 -53.42
C LEU A 3 41.15 33.53 -52.84
N ARG A 4 41.78 33.08 -51.77
CA ARG A 4 41.40 31.84 -51.02
C ARG A 4 40.32 32.19 -50.00
N HIS A 5 39.08 31.67 -50.22
CA HIS A 5 38.02 31.74 -49.25
C HIS A 5 38.22 30.63 -48.22
N ALA A 6 38.44 30.98 -46.95
CA ALA A 6 38.45 30.06 -45.82
C ALA A 6 37.01 29.90 -45.32
N LEU A 7 36.50 28.68 -45.41
CA LEU A 7 35.16 28.30 -44.87
C LEU A 7 35.33 27.91 -43.41
N PHE A 8 34.83 28.73 -42.47
CA PHE A 8 34.73 28.39 -41.06
C PHE A 8 33.47 27.57 -40.82
N ILE A 9 33.64 26.27 -40.58
CA ILE A 9 32.55 25.40 -40.11
C ILE A 9 32.47 25.53 -38.60
N SER A 10 31.42 26.20 -38.11
CA SER A 10 31.11 26.31 -36.68
C SER A 10 30.39 25.07 -36.24
N LEU A 11 31.06 24.24 -35.46
CA LEU A 11 30.50 23.01 -34.88
C LEU A 11 29.67 23.39 -33.65
N VAL A 12 28.36 23.41 -33.77
CA VAL A 12 27.45 23.62 -32.63
C VAL A 12 27.29 22.32 -31.86
N PHE A 13 27.87 22.22 -30.69
CA PHE A 13 27.61 21.13 -29.73
C PHE A 13 26.26 21.34 -29.07
N ILE A 14 25.25 20.57 -29.49
CA ILE A 14 23.97 20.49 -28.78
C ILE A 14 24.14 19.52 -27.62
N SER A 15 24.35 20.07 -26.42
CA SER A 15 24.31 19.29 -25.19
C SER A 15 22.87 18.91 -24.88
N THR A 16 22.49 17.68 -25.18
CA THR A 16 21.23 17.09 -24.70
C THR A 16 21.35 16.81 -23.20
N ALA A 17 20.84 17.74 -22.38
CA ALA A 17 20.64 17.50 -20.96
C ALA A 17 19.51 16.47 -20.81
N CYS A 18 19.85 15.21 -20.54
CA CYS A 18 18.89 14.23 -20.07
C CYS A 18 18.41 14.68 -18.69
N PHE A 19 17.26 15.35 -18.62
CA PHE A 19 16.50 15.50 -17.38
C PHE A 19 15.98 14.13 -17.00
N GLY A 20 16.73 13.43 -16.16
CA GLY A 20 16.23 12.25 -15.46
C GLY A 20 15.07 12.72 -14.57
N ALA A 21 13.84 12.40 -14.94
CA ALA A 21 12.70 12.57 -14.05
C ALA A 21 12.96 11.65 -12.84
N GLU A 22 13.41 12.20 -11.72
CA GLU A 22 13.35 11.52 -10.44
C GLU A 22 11.89 11.21 -10.18
N THR A 23 11.51 9.95 -10.28
CA THR A 23 10.20 9.46 -9.82
C THR A 23 10.17 9.66 -8.32
N LYS A 24 9.48 10.72 -7.86
CA LYS A 24 9.29 11.01 -6.46
C LYS A 24 8.66 9.78 -5.81
N LYS A 25 9.43 9.10 -4.97
CA LYS A 25 8.97 7.94 -4.22
C LYS A 25 7.77 8.38 -3.38
N SER A 26 6.64 7.66 -3.46
CA SER A 26 5.44 8.00 -2.68
C SER A 26 5.75 8.00 -1.18
N SER A 27 5.12 8.90 -0.43
CA SER A 27 5.22 8.89 1.03
C SER A 27 4.51 7.65 1.61
N PRO A 28 4.83 7.26 2.86
CA PRO A 28 4.08 6.23 3.56
C PRO A 28 2.57 6.52 3.62
N GLU A 29 2.22 7.78 3.88
CA GLU A 29 0.82 8.23 3.95
C GLU A 29 0.12 8.11 2.60
N ASP A 30 0.78 8.53 1.50
CA ASP A 30 0.23 8.41 0.15
C ASP A 30 0.00 6.95 -0.24
N PHE A 31 0.90 6.07 0.18
CA PHE A 31 0.80 4.64 -0.03
C PHE A 31 -0.41 4.04 0.72
N ILE A 32 -0.59 4.34 2.00
CA ILE A 32 -1.75 3.89 2.78
C ILE A 32 -3.05 4.47 2.20
N ARG A 33 -3.09 5.76 1.82
CA ARG A 33 -4.25 6.37 1.16
C ARG A 33 -4.59 5.68 -0.15
N ALA A 34 -3.58 5.21 -0.90
CA ALA A 34 -3.79 4.47 -2.13
C ALA A 34 -4.47 3.12 -1.86
N LEU A 35 -4.11 2.42 -0.78
CA LEU A 35 -4.77 1.20 -0.35
C LEU A 35 -6.26 1.44 -0.06
N TYR A 36 -6.60 2.45 0.75
CA TYR A 36 -8.00 2.79 1.09
C TYR A 36 -8.81 3.27 -0.13
N ARG A 37 -8.18 3.90 -1.12
CA ARG A 37 -8.85 4.22 -2.40
C ARG A 37 -9.09 2.99 -3.27
N PHE A 38 -8.19 2.03 -3.24
CA PHE A 38 -8.31 0.77 -3.98
C PHE A 38 -9.35 -0.14 -3.33
N HIS A 39 -9.21 -0.39 -2.04
CA HIS A 39 -10.09 -1.24 -1.27
C HIS A 39 -11.17 -0.40 -0.59
N GLN A 40 -12.29 -0.24 -1.25
CA GLN A 40 -13.46 0.48 -0.74
C GLN A 40 -14.57 -0.52 -0.39
N PRO A 41 -15.16 -0.41 0.80
CA PRO A 41 -16.29 -1.25 1.19
C PRO A 41 -17.45 -1.13 0.20
N GLY A 42 -18.14 -2.23 -0.05
CA GLY A 42 -19.34 -2.25 -0.91
C GLY A 42 -19.10 -2.06 -2.41
N LYS A 43 -17.84 -1.95 -2.85
CA LYS A 43 -17.53 -2.17 -4.26
C LYS A 43 -17.50 -3.67 -4.53
N ASP A 44 -18.15 -4.09 -5.64
CA ASP A 44 -17.98 -5.43 -6.22
C ASP A 44 -16.52 -5.57 -6.74
N THR A 45 -15.57 -5.54 -5.82
CA THR A 45 -14.20 -5.90 -6.14
C THR A 45 -14.12 -7.41 -6.09
N PRO A 46 -13.51 -8.06 -7.11
CA PRO A 46 -13.14 -9.46 -7.00
C PRO A 46 -12.40 -9.66 -5.68
N ASP A 47 -12.57 -10.84 -5.08
CA ASP A 47 -11.87 -11.20 -3.86
C ASP A 47 -10.35 -11.06 -4.06
N TRP A 48 -9.85 -9.85 -3.78
CA TRP A 48 -8.45 -9.51 -4.03
C TRP A 48 -7.50 -10.19 -3.05
N PHE A 49 -8.04 -10.74 -1.94
CA PHE A 49 -7.28 -11.59 -1.03
C PHE A 49 -6.92 -12.94 -1.67
N ALA A 50 -7.57 -13.31 -2.78
CA ALA A 50 -7.19 -14.44 -3.63
C ALA A 50 -6.09 -14.12 -4.65
N ASP A 51 -5.87 -12.83 -4.95
CA ASP A 51 -4.92 -12.41 -5.98
C ASP A 51 -3.57 -12.00 -5.39
N LYS A 52 -2.63 -12.95 -5.42
CA LYS A 52 -1.26 -12.73 -4.97
C LYS A 52 -0.58 -11.53 -5.62
N GLN A 53 -0.87 -11.23 -6.90
CA GLN A 53 -0.25 -10.11 -7.59
C GLN A 53 -0.75 -8.78 -7.02
N THR A 54 -2.03 -8.67 -6.74
CA THR A 54 -2.63 -7.50 -6.10
C THR A 54 -2.18 -7.36 -4.66
N LEU A 55 -2.21 -8.42 -3.86
CA LEU A 55 -1.70 -8.42 -2.49
C LEU A 55 -0.25 -7.92 -2.40
N SER A 56 0.63 -8.41 -3.29
CA SER A 56 2.05 -8.03 -3.31
C SER A 56 2.32 -6.55 -3.65
N LYS A 57 1.32 -5.80 -4.10
CA LYS A 57 1.41 -4.34 -4.29
C LYS A 57 1.35 -3.60 -2.95
N TYR A 58 0.63 -4.15 -1.98
CA TYR A 58 0.35 -3.50 -0.70
C TYR A 58 1.04 -4.18 0.48
N PHE A 59 1.20 -5.50 0.44
CA PHE A 59 1.75 -6.28 1.54
C PHE A 59 3.14 -6.83 1.20
N ASP A 60 3.94 -7.06 2.22
CA ASP A 60 5.20 -7.75 2.05
C ASP A 60 5.01 -9.24 1.70
N LYS A 61 6.11 -9.94 1.49
CA LYS A 61 6.08 -11.35 1.07
C LYS A 61 5.42 -12.25 2.11
N GLU A 62 5.68 -11.98 3.40
CA GLU A 62 5.21 -12.81 4.50
C GLU A 62 3.71 -12.63 4.73
N LEU A 63 3.27 -11.39 4.83
CA LEU A 63 1.85 -11.07 5.01
C LEU A 63 1.03 -11.48 3.78
N THR A 64 1.56 -11.29 2.57
CA THR A 64 0.94 -11.81 1.34
C THR A 64 0.75 -13.33 1.40
N ALA A 65 1.76 -14.07 1.85
CA ALA A 65 1.66 -15.53 1.96
C ALA A 65 0.61 -15.97 2.98
N LEU A 66 0.48 -15.24 4.09
CA LEU A 66 -0.53 -15.50 5.13
C LEU A 66 -1.95 -15.31 4.58
N PHE A 67 -2.22 -14.21 3.86
CA PHE A 67 -3.53 -13.98 3.24
C PHE A 67 -3.89 -15.06 2.21
N ILE A 68 -2.97 -15.44 1.34
CA ILE A 68 -3.20 -16.53 0.38
C ILE A 68 -3.47 -17.85 1.10
N LYS A 69 -2.70 -18.17 2.14
CA LYS A 69 -2.92 -19.38 2.94
C LYS A 69 -4.29 -19.39 3.61
N ASN A 70 -4.72 -18.24 4.16
CA ASN A 70 -6.04 -18.11 4.76
C ASN A 70 -7.14 -18.37 3.71
N TYR A 71 -7.04 -17.73 2.55
CA TYR A 71 -7.99 -17.91 1.44
C TYR A 71 -8.07 -19.37 0.97
N GLU A 72 -6.92 -20.05 0.82
CA GLU A 72 -6.88 -21.46 0.45
C GLU A 72 -7.48 -22.37 1.53
N CYS A 73 -7.31 -22.02 2.82
CA CYS A 73 -7.93 -22.72 3.93
C CYS A 73 -9.46 -22.57 3.91
N GLU A 74 -9.92 -21.35 3.74
CA GLU A 74 -11.36 -21.02 3.65
C GLU A 74 -12.05 -21.80 2.51
N LYS A 75 -11.42 -21.86 1.35
CA LYS A 75 -11.93 -22.65 0.21
C LYS A 75 -11.99 -24.16 0.50
N ARG A 76 -10.99 -24.70 1.18
CA ARG A 76 -10.92 -26.13 1.51
C ARG A 76 -11.95 -26.51 2.57
N GLU A 77 -12.19 -25.63 3.53
CA GLU A 77 -13.05 -25.89 4.70
C GLU A 77 -14.47 -25.32 4.56
N GLN A 78 -14.87 -25.01 3.31
CA GLN A 78 -16.22 -24.57 2.96
C GLN A 78 -16.70 -23.27 3.67
N GLY A 79 -15.80 -22.29 3.76
CA GLY A 79 -16.15 -20.95 4.19
C GLY A 79 -15.75 -20.58 5.61
N VAL A 80 -14.93 -21.39 6.29
CA VAL A 80 -14.40 -21.04 7.62
C VAL A 80 -12.89 -20.88 7.52
N GLY A 81 -12.44 -19.65 7.24
CA GLY A 81 -11.03 -19.28 7.37
C GLY A 81 -10.66 -18.91 8.80
N ASN A 82 -9.37 -18.72 9.06
CA ASN A 82 -8.91 -18.17 10.34
C ASN A 82 -9.21 -16.67 10.47
N LEU A 83 -9.41 -16.00 9.34
CA LEU A 83 -9.72 -14.58 9.24
C LEU A 83 -11.14 -14.44 8.68
N ASP A 84 -12.10 -14.14 9.55
CA ASP A 84 -13.51 -14.01 9.22
C ASP A 84 -13.98 -12.54 9.13
N PHE A 85 -13.04 -11.61 8.96
CA PHE A 85 -13.27 -10.17 8.85
C PHE A 85 -12.29 -9.53 7.87
N ASP A 86 -12.65 -8.35 7.38
CA ASP A 86 -11.75 -7.56 6.53
C ASP A 86 -10.63 -6.95 7.38
N PRO A 87 -9.36 -7.32 7.13
CA PRO A 87 -8.24 -6.87 7.95
C PRO A 87 -7.91 -5.38 7.77
N ILE A 88 -8.37 -4.74 6.70
CA ILE A 88 -8.14 -3.31 6.45
C ILE A 88 -9.12 -2.45 7.25
N TYR A 89 -10.31 -2.99 7.52
CA TYR A 89 -11.36 -2.29 8.23
C TYR A 89 -11.64 -2.82 9.64
N ASP A 90 -11.02 -3.95 10.02
CA ASP A 90 -11.32 -4.65 11.27
C ASP A 90 -12.83 -4.84 11.46
N ALA A 91 -13.50 -5.30 10.40
CA ALA A 91 -14.94 -5.40 10.36
C ALA A 91 -15.44 -6.52 9.44
N GLN A 92 -16.60 -7.09 9.79
CA GLN A 92 -17.35 -8.03 8.94
C GLN A 92 -18.40 -7.27 8.10
N ASP A 93 -18.98 -6.21 8.68
CA ASP A 93 -19.97 -5.35 8.03
C ASP A 93 -19.38 -3.95 7.79
N PHE A 94 -19.84 -3.30 6.72
CA PHE A 94 -19.32 -1.98 6.31
C PHE A 94 -20.45 -1.05 5.89
N GLU A 95 -20.20 0.24 6.05
CA GLU A 95 -20.87 1.26 5.25
C GLU A 95 -20.17 1.45 3.91
N LYS A 96 -20.91 1.97 2.91
CA LYS A 96 -20.40 2.17 1.55
C LYS A 96 -19.19 3.11 1.49
N GLU A 97 -19.10 4.04 2.42
CA GLU A 97 -18.08 5.07 2.41
C GLU A 97 -17.27 5.07 3.70
N THR A 98 -15.97 5.13 3.55
CA THR A 98 -15.05 5.39 4.65
C THR A 98 -14.74 6.87 4.69
N THR A 99 -14.96 7.50 5.84
CA THR A 99 -14.75 8.92 6.06
C THR A 99 -13.66 9.17 7.11
N ASN A 100 -13.23 10.42 7.23
CA ASN A 100 -12.29 10.88 8.26
C ASN A 100 -10.95 10.11 8.29
N LEU A 101 -10.47 9.61 7.14
CA LEU A 101 -9.20 8.89 7.06
C LEU A 101 -8.04 9.81 7.43
N ARG A 102 -7.41 9.52 8.58
CA ARG A 102 -6.22 10.18 9.11
C ARG A 102 -5.10 9.16 9.21
N ILE A 103 -3.91 9.55 8.78
CA ILE A 103 -2.72 8.72 8.82
C ILE A 103 -1.62 9.56 9.46
N ALA A 104 -1.00 9.05 10.51
CA ALA A 104 0.07 9.73 11.22
C ALA A 104 1.12 8.72 11.67
N PRO A 105 2.41 9.05 11.64
CA PRO A 105 3.44 8.19 12.23
C PRO A 105 3.15 8.01 13.73
N ALA A 106 3.45 6.82 14.24
CA ALA A 106 3.38 6.57 15.68
C ALA A 106 4.56 7.27 16.38
N PRO A 107 4.36 7.80 17.59
CA PRO A 107 5.47 8.37 18.36
C PRO A 107 6.57 7.31 18.58
N ASP A 108 7.82 7.71 18.41
CA ASP A 108 9.02 6.92 18.70
C ASP A 108 9.24 5.64 17.84
N GLU A 109 8.33 5.33 16.92
CA GLU A 109 8.44 4.18 16.01
C GLU A 109 8.25 4.62 14.55
N PRO A 110 9.32 4.88 13.81
CA PRO A 110 9.25 5.50 12.48
C PRO A 110 8.67 4.60 11.39
N ASP A 111 8.57 3.30 11.63
CA ASP A 111 7.98 2.30 10.75
C ASP A 111 6.51 2.00 11.06
N LEU A 112 5.95 2.55 12.16
CA LEU A 112 4.56 2.40 12.54
C LEU A 112 3.73 3.66 12.20
N PHE A 113 2.53 3.41 11.71
CA PHE A 113 1.57 4.44 11.34
C PHE A 113 0.19 4.15 11.94
N ASN A 114 -0.31 5.12 12.71
CA ASN A 114 -1.69 5.12 13.17
C ASN A 114 -2.61 5.49 12.01
N VAL A 115 -3.56 4.64 11.70
CA VAL A 115 -4.54 4.79 10.64
C VAL A 115 -5.92 4.85 11.27
N THR A 116 -6.48 6.05 11.38
CA THR A 116 -7.80 6.28 11.96
C THR A 116 -8.79 6.59 10.85
N PHE A 117 -9.95 5.96 10.90
CA PHE A 117 -11.04 6.17 9.95
C PHE A 117 -12.40 5.95 10.62
N THR A 118 -13.47 6.37 9.93
CA THR A 118 -14.86 6.14 10.36
C THR A 118 -15.56 5.28 9.32
N ASN A 119 -16.01 4.10 9.73
CA ASN A 119 -16.87 3.18 9.00
C ASN A 119 -17.60 2.30 10.04
N LEU A 120 -18.92 2.44 10.18
CA LEU A 120 -19.70 1.89 11.31
C LEU A 120 -19.14 2.21 12.70
N GLY A 121 -18.49 3.36 12.83
CA GLY A 121 -17.77 3.79 14.03
C GLY A 121 -16.36 4.23 13.72
N THR A 122 -15.71 4.86 14.68
CA THR A 122 -14.31 5.28 14.53
C THR A 122 -13.38 4.15 15.00
N ARG A 123 -12.41 3.80 14.15
CA ARG A 123 -11.38 2.79 14.43
C ARG A 123 -10.00 3.37 14.21
N THR A 124 -9.03 2.83 14.92
CA THR A 124 -7.61 3.12 14.71
C THR A 124 -6.85 1.82 14.63
N LEU A 125 -6.22 1.57 13.49
CA LEU A 125 -5.30 0.45 13.29
C LEU A 125 -3.88 0.96 13.29
N VAL A 126 -2.92 0.09 13.59
CA VAL A 126 -1.49 0.43 13.50
C VAL A 126 -0.86 -0.42 12.43
N TYR A 127 -0.36 0.22 11.38
CA TYR A 127 0.32 -0.43 10.27
C TYR A 127 1.84 -0.35 10.45
N ARG A 128 2.52 -1.47 10.36
CA ARG A 128 3.98 -1.50 10.20
C ARG A 128 4.32 -1.45 8.72
N LEU A 129 5.15 -0.48 8.32
CA LEU A 129 5.58 -0.34 6.94
C LEU A 129 7.05 -0.70 6.77
N THR A 130 7.33 -1.42 5.69
CA THR A 130 8.70 -1.72 5.24
C THR A 130 8.96 -1.03 3.91
N ASN A 131 10.10 -0.37 3.79
CA ASN A 131 10.53 0.24 2.55
C ASN A 131 11.35 -0.76 1.73
N THR A 132 10.81 -1.18 0.58
CA THR A 132 11.45 -2.13 -0.34
C THR A 132 11.98 -1.40 -1.59
N PRO A 133 12.81 -2.05 -2.43
CA PRO A 133 13.19 -1.49 -3.73
C PRO A 133 11.98 -1.14 -4.62
N SER A 134 10.87 -1.86 -4.47
CA SER A 134 9.61 -1.64 -5.21
C SER A 134 8.64 -0.67 -4.51
N GLY A 135 9.06 0.03 -3.46
CA GLY A 135 8.25 0.96 -2.67
C GLY A 135 7.81 0.39 -1.32
N TRP A 136 6.87 1.09 -0.69
CA TRP A 136 6.36 0.72 0.63
C TRP A 136 5.53 -0.57 0.58
N ARG A 137 5.57 -1.33 1.67
CA ARG A 137 4.75 -2.51 1.91
C ARG A 137 4.31 -2.54 3.38
N ILE A 138 3.09 -3.01 3.62
CA ILE A 138 2.61 -3.32 4.96
C ILE A 138 3.16 -4.69 5.34
N SER A 139 3.87 -4.78 6.45
CA SER A 139 4.42 -6.02 7.00
C SER A 139 3.65 -6.53 8.22
N ASP A 140 2.83 -5.67 8.83
CA ASP A 140 1.98 -6.05 9.96
C ASP A 140 0.80 -5.08 10.09
N ILE A 141 -0.33 -5.58 10.62
CA ILE A 141 -1.49 -4.79 10.99
C ILE A 141 -1.84 -5.16 12.43
N LYS A 142 -1.80 -4.18 13.33
CA LYS A 142 -2.17 -4.35 14.73
C LYS A 142 -3.53 -3.72 14.98
N TYR A 143 -4.37 -4.45 15.68
CA TYR A 143 -5.69 -4.01 16.10
C TYR A 143 -5.63 -3.55 17.56
N PRO A 144 -6.40 -2.53 17.96
CA PRO A 144 -6.52 -2.16 19.36
C PRO A 144 -7.05 -3.32 20.17
N GLU A 145 -6.40 -3.65 21.29
CA GLU A 145 -6.80 -4.76 22.16
C GLU A 145 -8.25 -4.64 22.67
N GLU A 146 -8.71 -3.40 22.88
CA GLU A 146 -10.08 -3.12 23.33
C GLU A 146 -11.15 -3.35 22.25
N LEU A 147 -10.76 -3.35 20.95
CA LEU A 147 -11.69 -3.39 19.83
C LEU A 147 -11.62 -4.70 19.04
N SER A 148 -10.55 -5.45 19.19
CA SER A 148 -10.39 -6.74 18.53
C SER A 148 -9.82 -7.79 19.48
N PRO A 149 -10.62 -8.78 19.91
CA PRO A 149 -10.12 -9.91 20.69
C PRO A 149 -9.19 -10.83 19.90
N LYS A 150 -8.97 -10.57 18.62
CA LYS A 150 -8.20 -11.44 17.71
C LYS A 150 -6.71 -11.11 17.66
N GLY A 151 -6.27 -10.02 18.28
CA GLY A 151 -4.86 -9.64 18.36
C GLY A 151 -4.23 -9.25 17.02
N ASN A 152 -2.96 -9.53 16.85
CA ASN A 152 -2.24 -9.26 15.60
C ASN A 152 -2.52 -10.35 14.56
N ILE A 153 -2.55 -9.98 13.27
CA ILE A 153 -2.64 -10.96 12.17
C ILE A 153 -1.35 -11.78 12.07
N VAL A 154 -0.23 -11.18 12.43
CA VAL A 154 1.07 -11.83 12.45
C VAL A 154 1.53 -12.00 13.90
N THR A 155 1.51 -13.19 14.40
CA THR A 155 2.18 -13.63 15.63
C THR A 155 3.15 -14.74 15.30
#